data_36e9d20abd137b813001d027938f20ba
#
_entry.id   36e9d20abd137b813001d027938f20ba
#
_cell.length_a   1.000
_cell.length_b   1.000
_cell.length_c   1.000
_cell.angle_alpha   90.00
_cell.angle_beta   90.00
_cell.angle_gamma   90.00
#
_symmetry.space_group_name_H-M   'P 1'
#
loop_
_entity.id
_entity.type
_entity.pdbx_description
1 polymer ?
#
loop_
_entity_poly.entity_id
_entity_poly.type
_entity_poly.pdbx_seq_one_letter_code
_entity_poly.pdbx_strand_id
1 'polypeptide(L)'
;MPLTTGLVGTPIVDGRGLLTPRWQIQFRDQVVTIDDVAVRKAVVQPTPVSAALPSTPIGTGPLPSGLYRVSAAVHITAPVAGSSVAVTLHWKDGAPPVVPCSLLLVPPVVGDTTTSAGTGTATIHIGADTEISYSTTYTPAGSGMQYALHVVLETMGGA
;
A
#
# COMPACT_ATOMS: atom_id res chain seq x y z
N MET A 1 -18.58 -9.93 16.04
CA MET A 1 -19.18 -10.40 17.32
C MET A 1 -20.58 -9.82 17.44
N PRO A 2 -21.61 -10.62 17.75
CA PRO A 2 -22.93 -10.06 17.96
C PRO A 2 -22.92 -9.19 19.23
N LEU A 3 -23.43 -7.99 19.11
CA LEU A 3 -23.57 -6.95 20.14
C LEU A 3 -24.46 -7.31 21.34
N THR A 4 -24.83 -8.57 21.53
CA THR A 4 -26.06 -8.85 22.22
C THR A 4 -25.95 -9.61 23.54
N THR A 5 -24.85 -10.22 23.87
CA THR A 5 -24.75 -10.98 25.10
C THR A 5 -24.34 -10.09 26.28
N GLY A 6 -25.29 -9.59 27.02
CA GLY A 6 -25.07 -8.85 28.26
C GLY A 6 -25.67 -7.44 28.30
N LEU A 7 -26.25 -6.94 27.21
CA LEU A 7 -26.87 -5.62 27.16
C LEU A 7 -28.38 -5.67 26.99
N VAL A 8 -28.97 -6.87 27.00
CA VAL A 8 -30.42 -7.03 26.93
C VAL A 8 -31.06 -6.36 28.14
N GLY A 9 -31.94 -5.41 27.89
CA GLY A 9 -32.66 -4.63 28.93
C GLY A 9 -31.96 -3.35 29.41
N THR A 10 -30.74 -3.05 28.89
CA THR A 10 -30.10 -1.76 29.18
C THR A 10 -30.57 -0.72 28.14
N PRO A 11 -31.19 0.39 28.51
CA PRO A 11 -31.55 1.41 27.54
C PRO A 11 -30.34 2.00 26.89
N ILE A 12 -30.40 2.20 25.56
CA ILE A 12 -29.30 2.77 24.76
C ILE A 12 -29.05 4.23 25.14
N VAL A 13 -30.13 4.93 25.44
CA VAL A 13 -30.08 6.33 25.87
C VAL A 13 -30.76 6.48 27.24
N ASP A 14 -30.30 7.41 28.05
CA ASP A 14 -30.93 7.78 29.30
C ASP A 14 -32.18 8.67 29.07
N GLY A 15 -32.89 9.02 30.11
CA GLY A 15 -34.07 9.87 30.04
C GLY A 15 -33.83 11.29 29.50
N ARG A 16 -32.57 11.66 29.23
CA ARG A 16 -32.16 12.94 28.63
C ARG A 16 -31.73 12.79 27.17
N GLY A 17 -31.87 11.60 26.59
CA GLY A 17 -31.43 11.30 25.23
C GLY A 17 -29.94 11.09 25.07
N LEU A 18 -29.19 10.97 26.17
CA LEU A 18 -27.74 10.69 26.12
C LEU A 18 -27.49 9.18 26.16
N LEU A 19 -26.43 8.73 25.45
CA LEU A 19 -26.03 7.34 25.54
C LEU A 19 -25.69 6.95 26.98
N THR A 20 -26.20 5.81 27.42
CA THR A 20 -25.84 5.29 28.75
C THR A 20 -24.35 4.90 28.77
N PRO A 21 -23.67 4.97 29.93
CA PRO A 21 -22.23 4.71 30.03
C PRO A 21 -21.81 3.38 29.43
N ARG A 22 -22.61 2.33 29.51
CA ARG A 22 -22.34 1.03 28.91
C ARG A 22 -22.28 1.09 27.39
N TRP A 23 -23.19 1.81 26.76
CA TRP A 23 -23.22 1.98 25.31
C TRP A 23 -22.11 2.90 24.82
N GLN A 24 -21.78 3.92 25.62
CA GLN A 24 -20.61 4.78 25.30
C GLN A 24 -19.30 3.99 25.26
N ILE A 25 -19.09 3.07 26.21
CA ILE A 25 -17.92 2.20 26.21
C ILE A 25 -17.91 1.29 24.98
N GLN A 26 -19.06 0.65 24.67
CA GLN A 26 -19.14 -0.24 23.51
C GLN A 26 -18.92 0.47 22.18
N PHE A 27 -19.50 1.65 22.00
CA PHE A 27 -19.24 2.44 20.79
C PHE A 27 -17.78 2.90 20.71
N ARG A 28 -17.19 3.25 21.84
CA ARG A 28 -15.77 3.60 21.91
C ARG A 28 -14.89 2.43 21.51
N ASP A 29 -15.16 1.25 22.04
CA ASP A 29 -14.39 0.04 21.74
C ASP A 29 -14.60 -0.39 20.27
N GLN A 30 -15.79 -0.20 19.71
CA GLN A 30 -16.03 -0.46 18.28
C GLN A 30 -15.40 0.57 17.36
N VAL A 31 -15.31 1.83 17.76
CA VAL A 31 -14.58 2.86 17.00
C VAL A 31 -13.09 2.57 17.00
N VAL A 32 -12.55 2.05 18.11
CA VAL A 32 -11.15 1.60 18.16
C VAL A 32 -10.91 0.39 17.25
N THR A 33 -11.89 -0.49 17.07
CA THR A 33 -11.77 -1.64 16.13
C THR A 33 -11.90 -1.24 14.66
N ILE A 34 -12.41 -0.05 14.35
CA ILE A 34 -12.42 0.50 12.98
C ILE A 34 -11.03 1.01 12.56
N ASP A 35 -10.13 1.24 13.51
CA ASP A 35 -8.73 1.55 13.23
C ASP A 35 -7.95 0.38 12.58
N ASP A 36 -8.53 -0.81 12.52
CA ASP A 36 -8.02 -1.94 11.72
C ASP A 36 -8.32 -1.83 10.21
N VAL A 37 -8.95 -0.74 9.78
CA VAL A 37 -9.11 -0.46 8.35
C VAL A 37 -7.75 -0.10 7.76
N ALA A 38 -7.45 -0.67 6.59
CA ALA A 38 -6.23 -0.37 5.84
C ALA A 38 -6.03 1.14 5.72
N VAL A 39 -4.99 1.66 6.38
CA VAL A 39 -4.68 3.09 6.38
C VAL A 39 -3.62 3.37 5.33
N ARG A 40 -3.94 4.29 4.43
CA ARG A 40 -2.97 4.75 3.44
C ARG A 40 -1.80 5.46 4.13
N LYS A 41 -0.58 4.93 3.97
CA LYS A 41 0.64 5.49 4.56
C LYS A 41 1.40 6.39 3.61
N ALA A 42 1.42 6.05 2.32
CA ALA A 42 2.14 6.85 1.33
C ALA A 42 1.54 6.67 -0.06
N VAL A 43 1.71 7.69 -0.89
CA VAL A 43 1.42 7.67 -2.32
C VAL A 43 2.61 8.31 -3.03
N VAL A 44 3.13 7.64 -4.04
CA VAL A 44 4.19 8.15 -4.90
C VAL A 44 3.65 8.25 -6.31
N GLN A 45 3.75 9.43 -6.88
CA GLN A 45 3.33 9.73 -8.27
C GLN A 45 4.42 10.56 -8.93
N PRO A 46 5.52 9.95 -9.39
CA PRO A 46 6.53 10.69 -10.14
C PRO A 46 5.90 11.24 -11.43
N THR A 47 6.37 12.40 -11.84
CA THR A 47 6.08 12.96 -13.18
C THR A 47 6.51 11.95 -14.25
N PRO A 48 5.96 12.00 -15.48
CA PRO A 48 6.35 11.09 -16.54
C PRO A 48 7.87 10.92 -16.64
N VAL A 49 8.32 9.68 -16.62
CA VAL A 49 9.73 9.29 -16.53
C VAL A 49 10.13 8.59 -17.81
N SER A 50 11.36 8.83 -18.29
CA SER A 50 11.92 8.22 -19.49
C SER A 50 13.16 7.37 -19.21
N ALA A 51 13.34 6.93 -17.96
CA ALA A 51 14.50 6.14 -17.53
C ALA A 51 14.10 5.17 -16.41
N ALA A 52 14.97 4.24 -16.07
CA ALA A 52 14.82 3.43 -14.87
C ALA A 52 14.88 4.29 -13.60
N LEU A 53 14.00 4.03 -12.65
CA LEU A 53 14.08 4.61 -11.31
C LEU A 53 14.94 3.68 -10.42
N PRO A 54 15.92 4.22 -9.70
CA PRO A 54 16.66 3.47 -8.71
C PRO A 54 15.76 3.07 -7.55
N SER A 55 16.26 2.26 -6.63
CA SER A 55 15.54 1.93 -5.41
C SER A 55 15.13 3.21 -4.66
N THR A 56 13.83 3.44 -4.58
CA THR A 56 13.22 4.65 -4.03
C THR A 56 12.29 4.27 -2.89
N PRO A 57 12.45 4.83 -1.68
CA PRO A 57 11.57 4.55 -0.56
C PRO A 57 10.10 4.95 -0.84
N ILE A 58 9.17 4.15 -0.32
CA ILE A 58 7.74 4.48 -0.29
C ILE A 58 7.42 5.05 1.09
N GLY A 59 7.30 6.36 1.19
CA GLY A 59 7.06 7.05 2.46
C GLY A 59 8.32 7.65 3.09
N THR A 60 8.18 8.18 4.28
CA THR A 60 9.23 8.93 4.99
C THR A 60 9.73 8.12 6.20
N GLY A 61 10.76 7.35 6.00
CA GLY A 61 11.46 6.64 7.08
C GLY A 61 10.98 5.22 7.35
N PRO A 62 11.60 4.59 8.36
CA PRO A 62 11.32 3.20 8.71
C PRO A 62 9.88 3.03 9.22
N LEU A 63 9.32 1.87 8.92
CA LEU A 63 7.96 1.48 9.27
C LEU A 63 7.97 0.49 10.44
N PRO A 64 6.94 0.48 11.29
CA PRO A 64 6.78 -0.55 12.32
C PRO A 64 6.60 -1.94 11.69
N SER A 65 6.94 -2.98 12.45
CA SER A 65 6.64 -4.36 12.05
C SER A 65 5.15 -4.55 11.79
N GLY A 66 4.80 -5.31 10.76
CA GLY A 66 3.41 -5.59 10.46
C GLY A 66 3.14 -5.99 9.01
N LEU A 67 1.86 -6.11 8.70
CA LEU A 67 1.38 -6.41 7.35
C LEU A 67 1.08 -5.10 6.59
N TYR A 68 1.57 -5.05 5.38
CA TYR A 68 1.38 -3.92 4.47
C TYR A 68 0.89 -4.40 3.11
N ARG A 69 0.01 -3.63 2.51
CA ARG A 69 -0.38 -3.79 1.12
C ARG A 69 0.29 -2.72 0.28
N VAL A 70 0.98 -3.15 -0.77
CA VAL A 70 1.57 -2.27 -1.78
C VAL A 70 0.85 -2.51 -3.09
N SER A 71 0.34 -1.45 -3.68
CA SER A 71 -0.29 -1.47 -5.01
C SER A 71 0.45 -0.53 -5.93
N ALA A 72 0.73 -0.96 -7.14
CA ALA A 72 1.35 -0.13 -8.17
C ALA A 72 0.56 -0.17 -9.47
N ALA A 73 0.52 0.95 -10.15
CA ALA A 73 -0.03 1.10 -11.49
C ALA A 73 0.98 1.85 -12.36
N VAL A 74 1.22 1.31 -13.54
CA VAL A 74 2.08 1.92 -14.58
C VAL A 74 1.23 2.13 -15.81
N HIS A 75 1.37 3.27 -16.48
CA HIS A 75 0.84 3.44 -17.82
C HIS A 75 1.83 4.20 -18.71
N ILE A 76 1.80 3.90 -20.00
CA ILE A 76 2.69 4.52 -20.98
C ILE A 76 2.09 5.85 -21.42
N THR A 77 2.86 6.92 -21.28
CA THR A 77 2.44 8.29 -21.65
C THR A 77 2.98 8.74 -23.01
N ALA A 78 4.18 8.26 -23.39
CA ALA A 78 4.71 8.45 -24.73
C ALA A 78 5.26 7.09 -25.22
N PRO A 79 4.60 6.43 -26.18
CA PRO A 79 4.97 5.08 -26.59
C PRO A 79 6.20 5.06 -27.51
N VAL A 80 7.00 3.99 -27.35
CA VAL A 80 8.08 3.60 -28.29
C VAL A 80 8.05 2.09 -28.40
N ALA A 81 7.73 1.58 -29.58
CA ALA A 81 7.58 0.15 -29.84
C ALA A 81 8.85 -0.63 -29.45
N GLY A 82 8.66 -1.78 -28.80
CA GLY A 82 9.74 -2.63 -28.30
C GLY A 82 10.37 -2.16 -26.98
N SER A 83 10.00 -1.01 -26.44
CA SER A 83 10.39 -0.58 -25.10
C SER A 83 9.48 -1.23 -24.04
N SER A 84 9.97 -1.35 -22.82
CA SER A 84 9.14 -1.84 -21.71
C SER A 84 9.58 -1.27 -20.37
N VAL A 85 8.68 -1.32 -19.38
CA VAL A 85 8.94 -0.96 -17.99
C VAL A 85 8.32 -1.98 -17.05
N ALA A 86 9.03 -2.35 -16.00
CA ALA A 86 8.55 -3.22 -14.92
C ALA A 86 8.81 -2.57 -13.57
N VAL A 87 8.05 -2.95 -12.54
CA VAL A 87 8.23 -2.44 -11.18
C VAL A 87 8.57 -3.59 -10.25
N THR A 88 9.65 -3.42 -9.49
CA THR A 88 10.09 -4.36 -8.45
C THR A 88 9.96 -3.71 -7.09
N LEU A 89 9.34 -4.43 -6.16
CA LEU A 89 9.21 -4.07 -4.76
C LEU A 89 10.37 -4.68 -3.97
N HIS A 90 10.89 -3.93 -2.98
CA HIS A 90 11.95 -4.36 -2.09
C HIS A 90 11.58 -4.07 -0.63
N TRP A 91 11.85 -5.02 0.26
CA TRP A 91 11.65 -4.86 1.70
C TRP A 91 12.56 -5.81 2.48
N LYS A 92 12.50 -5.75 3.79
CA LYS A 92 13.18 -6.71 4.66
C LYS A 92 12.16 -7.33 5.60
N ASP A 93 12.24 -8.63 5.79
CA ASP A 93 11.36 -9.40 6.65
C ASP A 93 12.16 -10.13 7.74
N GLY A 94 11.45 -10.50 8.82
CA GLY A 94 11.97 -11.27 9.94
C GLY A 94 12.60 -10.45 11.06
N ALA A 95 12.86 -11.15 12.17
CA ALA A 95 13.71 -10.66 13.25
C ALA A 95 15.19 -10.74 12.81
N PRO A 96 16.09 -9.95 13.44
CA PRO A 96 17.51 -10.04 13.10
C PRO A 96 18.06 -11.48 13.13
N PRO A 97 18.84 -11.88 12.10
CA PRO A 97 19.19 -11.12 10.91
C PRO A 97 18.03 -10.99 9.93
N VAL A 98 17.67 -9.74 9.58
CA VAL A 98 16.60 -9.46 8.61
C VAL A 98 16.96 -9.98 7.22
N VAL A 99 16.00 -10.55 6.53
CA VAL A 99 16.19 -11.11 5.19
C VAL A 99 15.73 -10.08 4.15
N PRO A 100 16.60 -9.67 3.21
CA PRO A 100 16.19 -8.84 2.09
C PRO A 100 15.28 -9.64 1.15
N CYS A 101 14.14 -9.05 0.83
CA CYS A 101 13.13 -9.62 -0.06
C CYS A 101 12.91 -8.72 -1.27
N SER A 102 12.56 -9.31 -2.40
CA SER A 102 12.15 -8.57 -3.59
C SER A 102 11.06 -9.34 -4.35
N LEU A 103 10.16 -8.58 -4.98
CA LEU A 103 9.06 -9.14 -5.76
C LEU A 103 8.85 -8.28 -7.01
N LEU A 104 8.73 -8.93 -8.16
CA LEU A 104 8.26 -8.28 -9.38
C LEU A 104 6.77 -7.94 -9.21
N LEU A 105 6.48 -6.69 -8.85
CA LEU A 105 5.13 -6.23 -8.51
C LEU A 105 4.29 -5.96 -9.75
N VAL A 106 4.87 -5.28 -10.75
CA VAL A 106 4.23 -5.08 -12.06
C VAL A 106 5.11 -5.74 -13.11
N PRO A 107 4.63 -6.78 -13.81
CA PRO A 107 5.33 -7.38 -14.93
C PRO A 107 5.65 -6.35 -16.03
N PRO A 108 6.58 -6.65 -16.97
CA PRO A 108 6.94 -5.73 -18.04
C PRO A 108 5.72 -5.26 -18.83
N VAL A 109 5.49 -3.96 -18.82
CA VAL A 109 4.46 -3.26 -19.62
C VAL A 109 5.14 -2.81 -20.90
N VAL A 110 4.64 -3.30 -22.05
CA VAL A 110 5.20 -2.98 -23.36
C VAL A 110 4.82 -1.56 -23.76
N GLY A 111 5.79 -0.81 -24.27
CA GLY A 111 5.61 0.60 -24.61
C GLY A 111 5.01 0.89 -25.99
N ASP A 112 4.23 -0.02 -26.55
CA ASP A 112 3.78 0.08 -27.95
C ASP A 112 2.70 1.13 -28.17
N THR A 113 1.85 1.39 -27.15
CA THR A 113 0.73 2.33 -27.25
C THR A 113 0.52 3.12 -25.95
N THR A 114 -0.17 4.26 -26.03
CA THR A 114 -0.59 5.04 -24.85
C THR A 114 -1.67 4.35 -24.02
N THR A 115 -2.28 3.29 -24.53
CA THR A 115 -3.25 2.47 -23.78
C THR A 115 -2.57 1.33 -23.01
N SER A 116 -1.27 1.11 -23.22
CA SER A 116 -0.51 0.10 -22.47
C SER A 116 -0.42 0.49 -21.00
N ALA A 117 -0.91 -0.40 -20.15
CA ALA A 117 -0.90 -0.23 -18.70
C ALA A 117 -0.70 -1.57 -18.01
N GLY A 118 -0.19 -1.51 -16.79
CA GLY A 118 -0.04 -2.68 -15.91
C GLY A 118 -0.27 -2.30 -14.47
N THR A 119 -0.80 -3.24 -13.71
CA THR A 119 -1.03 -3.09 -12.28
C THR A 119 -0.51 -4.30 -11.52
N GLY A 120 -0.16 -4.09 -10.27
CA GLY A 120 0.23 -5.16 -9.36
C GLY A 120 -0.11 -4.79 -7.93
N THR A 121 -0.41 -5.79 -7.12
CA THR A 121 -0.67 -5.64 -5.69
C THR A 121 -0.03 -6.81 -4.96
N ALA A 122 0.64 -6.50 -3.86
CA ALA A 122 1.21 -7.50 -2.97
C ALA A 122 0.90 -7.15 -1.51
N THR A 123 0.63 -8.18 -0.71
CA THR A 123 0.61 -8.07 0.75
C THR A 123 1.92 -8.66 1.27
N ILE A 124 2.65 -7.88 2.04
CA ILE A 124 3.96 -8.24 2.57
C ILE A 124 3.98 -8.07 4.09
N HIS A 125 4.75 -8.91 4.76
CA HIS A 125 5.12 -8.69 6.15
C HIS A 125 6.50 -8.03 6.19
N ILE A 126 6.68 -7.05 7.09
CA ILE A 126 7.97 -6.42 7.31
C ILE A 126 8.41 -6.54 8.77
N GLY A 127 9.71 -6.66 9.00
CA GLY A 127 10.31 -6.52 10.31
C GLY A 127 10.31 -5.07 10.78
N ALA A 128 10.54 -4.85 12.09
CA ALA A 128 10.61 -3.52 12.66
C ALA A 128 11.74 -2.68 12.03
N ASP A 129 11.54 -1.37 12.01
CA ASP A 129 12.51 -0.37 11.51
C ASP A 129 12.96 -0.61 10.06
N THR A 130 12.06 -1.12 9.24
CA THR A 130 12.33 -1.47 7.84
C THR A 130 11.70 -0.44 6.90
N GLU A 131 12.44 -0.11 5.85
CA GLU A 131 11.92 0.67 4.73
C GLU A 131 11.39 -0.27 3.64
N ILE A 132 10.26 0.13 3.04
CA ILE A 132 9.76 -0.47 1.80
C ILE A 132 10.16 0.46 0.66
N SER A 133 10.78 -0.08 -0.37
CA SER A 133 11.18 0.69 -1.55
C SER A 133 10.75 -0.01 -2.83
N TYR A 134 10.72 0.75 -3.90
CA TYR A 134 10.48 0.22 -5.25
C TYR A 134 11.60 0.66 -6.18
N SER A 135 11.80 -0.10 -7.24
CA SER A 135 12.62 0.29 -8.39
C SER A 135 11.89 -0.03 -9.68
N THR A 136 12.31 0.59 -10.78
CA THR A 136 11.81 0.22 -12.10
C THR A 136 12.94 -0.29 -12.97
N THR A 137 12.66 -1.34 -13.74
CA THR A 137 13.49 -1.78 -14.84
C THR A 137 12.92 -1.18 -16.11
N TYR A 138 13.73 -0.42 -16.84
CA TYR A 138 13.35 0.22 -18.09
C TYR A 138 14.22 -0.34 -19.21
N THR A 139 13.57 -0.90 -20.23
CA THR A 139 14.24 -1.43 -21.42
C THR A 139 13.91 -0.53 -22.61
N PRO A 140 14.84 0.33 -23.04
CA PRO A 140 14.61 1.18 -24.21
C PRO A 140 14.78 0.39 -25.51
N ALA A 141 13.92 0.61 -26.49
CA ALA A 141 14.10 0.18 -27.88
C ALA A 141 14.35 1.38 -28.82
N GLY A 142 14.74 2.49 -28.26
CA GLY A 142 14.96 3.78 -28.94
C GLY A 142 15.02 4.88 -27.88
N SER A 143 14.88 6.12 -28.30
CA SER A 143 14.84 7.25 -27.36
C SER A 143 13.39 7.65 -27.05
N GLY A 144 13.06 7.75 -25.78
CA GLY A 144 11.98 8.60 -25.34
C GLY A 144 10.64 7.95 -24.98
N MET A 145 10.54 6.62 -24.78
CA MET A 145 9.34 6.09 -24.13
C MET A 145 9.19 6.78 -22.75
N GLN A 146 7.97 7.26 -22.48
CA GLN A 146 7.66 7.82 -21.17
C GLN A 146 6.56 6.99 -20.50
N TYR A 147 6.63 6.89 -19.19
CA TYR A 147 5.63 6.22 -18.38
C TYR A 147 5.31 7.04 -17.13
N ALA A 148 4.12 6.89 -16.64
CA ALA A 148 3.71 7.36 -15.33
C ALA A 148 3.57 6.17 -14.40
N LEU A 149 3.95 6.36 -13.14
CA LEU A 149 3.91 5.36 -12.09
C LEU A 149 3.11 5.91 -10.91
N HIS A 150 2.24 5.09 -10.35
CA HIS A 150 1.50 5.37 -9.14
C HIS A 150 1.70 4.21 -8.16
N VAL A 151 2.26 4.47 -6.99
CA VAL A 151 2.48 3.47 -5.95
C VAL A 151 1.76 3.91 -4.67
N VAL A 152 1.00 3.00 -4.09
CA VAL A 152 0.26 3.21 -2.84
C VAL A 152 0.71 2.18 -1.82
N LEU A 153 1.00 2.66 -0.60
CA LEU A 153 1.30 1.84 0.56
C LEU A 153 0.20 2.01 1.61
N GLU A 154 -0.31 0.89 2.11
CA GLU A 154 -1.35 0.83 3.13
C GLU A 154 -0.97 -0.15 4.23
N THR A 155 -1.27 0.17 5.49
CA THR A 155 -1.20 -0.83 6.57
C THR A 155 -2.42 -1.73 6.52
N MET A 156 -2.24 -3.02 6.85
CA MET A 156 -3.28 -4.05 6.83
C MET A 156 -3.61 -4.54 8.25
N GLY A 157 -3.90 -3.62 9.17
CA GLY A 157 -4.18 -3.93 10.57
C GLY A 157 -3.07 -3.46 11.50
N GLY A 158 -3.48 -3.04 12.72
CA GLY A 158 -2.57 -2.55 13.73
C GLY A 158 -1.65 -3.64 14.29
N ALA A 159 -0.47 -3.23 14.66
CA ALA A 159 0.42 -4.00 15.52
C ALA A 159 -0.12 -4.01 16.96
#